data_c743dd63b430feea270d66ba0e11d914
#
_entry.id   c743dd63b430feea270d66ba0e11d914
#
_cell.length_a   1.000
_cell.length_b   1.000
_cell.length_c   1.000
_cell.angle_alpha   90.00
_cell.angle_beta   90.00
_cell.angle_gamma   90.00
#
_symmetry.space_group_name_H-M   'P 1'
#
loop_
_entity.id
_entity.type
_entity.pdbx_description
1 polymer ?
#
loop_
_entity_poly.entity_id
_entity_poly.type
_entity_poly.pdbx_seq_one_letter_code
_entity_poly.pdbx_strand_id
1 'polypeptide(L)'
;MKKLVLENTAPFQGLCELVADKEGLFEAEGLAVEWVDREAGVDRNTYTDITDPKDADPHSSHGLLFEQGKADMYNACEWGNYCRVQDTSVQTGRQIGRRSIVTYAALAVRPDSPVYTPQQLANRLVGVPFFFGTHYLALHMLEGFLPRDQIKLCKAPMGSKFRFNAMMTGEIEATTLTEPYITLAEKKGCRIVCSAFYHGTEVASDKVDAETYGMFNRAVCEAVRRINADKNKYMQVFIDYHSKTDPEIGTLTADDIRQSRIVVVEPSPIPDAELERTAAWIKSWGMLADTDDAAKLVNMDVQTGAHAAAE
;
A
#
# COMPACT_ATOMS: atom_id res chain seq x y z
N MET A 1 -6.02 10.65 -27.57
CA MET A 1 -5.65 10.33 -26.17
C MET A 1 -5.57 8.82 -26.04
N LYS A 2 -4.50 8.30 -25.44
CA LYS A 2 -4.44 6.87 -25.07
C LYS A 2 -5.34 6.62 -23.87
N LYS A 3 -6.04 5.49 -23.85
CA LYS A 3 -6.89 5.10 -22.72
C LYS A 3 -6.09 4.25 -21.74
N LEU A 4 -6.25 4.52 -20.44
CA LEU A 4 -5.66 3.75 -19.35
C LEU A 4 -6.71 3.54 -18.26
N VAL A 5 -6.97 2.28 -17.91
CA VAL A 5 -7.94 1.92 -16.88
C VAL A 5 -7.20 1.57 -15.59
N LEU A 6 -7.46 2.33 -14.53
CA LEU A 6 -6.84 2.17 -13.21
C LEU A 6 -7.81 1.59 -12.20
N GLU A 7 -7.34 0.66 -11.39
CA GLU A 7 -8.10 0.26 -10.19
C GLU A 7 -8.03 1.38 -9.15
N ASN A 8 -9.18 1.73 -8.54
CA ASN A 8 -9.26 2.81 -7.55
C ASN A 8 -8.30 2.59 -6.37
N THR A 9 -7.71 3.68 -5.92
CA THR A 9 -6.68 3.72 -4.87
C THR A 9 -7.07 4.64 -3.72
N ALA A 10 -6.48 4.42 -2.54
CA ALA A 10 -6.61 5.30 -1.40
C ALA A 10 -5.45 6.32 -1.32
N PRO A 11 -5.63 7.51 -0.73
CA PRO A 11 -4.60 8.56 -0.70
C PRO A 11 -3.25 8.12 -0.11
N PHE A 12 -3.23 7.21 0.86
CA PHE A 12 -1.98 6.71 1.44
C PHE A 12 -1.14 5.85 0.47
N GLN A 13 -1.72 5.46 -0.66
CA GLN A 13 -1.07 4.70 -1.73
C GLN A 13 -0.98 5.47 -3.05
N GLY A 14 -1.97 6.31 -3.35
CA GLY A 14 -2.16 6.93 -4.65
C GLY A 14 -2.47 8.43 -4.58
N LEU A 15 -1.92 9.18 -3.60
CA LEU A 15 -2.17 10.62 -3.50
C LEU A 15 -1.81 11.35 -4.79
N CYS A 16 -0.66 11.02 -5.39
CA CYS A 16 -0.17 11.73 -6.58
C CYS A 16 -1.05 11.45 -7.79
N GLU A 17 -1.53 10.23 -7.96
CA GLU A 17 -2.44 9.82 -9.04
C GLU A 17 -3.81 10.50 -8.87
N LEU A 18 -4.34 10.54 -7.65
CA LEU A 18 -5.60 11.23 -7.35
C LEU A 18 -5.51 12.74 -7.59
N VAL A 19 -4.36 13.35 -7.31
CA VAL A 19 -4.11 14.76 -7.60
C VAL A 19 -3.93 14.98 -9.10
N ALA A 20 -3.18 14.11 -9.77
CA ALA A 20 -2.99 14.20 -11.22
C ALA A 20 -4.32 14.13 -11.97
N ASP A 21 -5.20 13.23 -11.59
CA ASP A 21 -6.54 13.11 -12.14
C ASP A 21 -7.40 14.35 -11.86
N LYS A 22 -7.51 14.74 -10.58
CA LYS A 22 -8.32 15.89 -10.16
C LYS A 22 -7.89 17.22 -10.80
N GLU A 23 -6.60 17.38 -11.08
CA GLU A 23 -6.03 18.61 -11.65
C GLU A 23 -5.83 18.52 -13.18
N GLY A 24 -6.33 17.47 -13.84
CA GLY A 24 -6.32 17.30 -15.31
C GLY A 24 -4.92 17.04 -15.88
N LEU A 25 -3.98 16.54 -15.08
CA LEU A 25 -2.59 16.34 -15.51
C LEU A 25 -2.45 15.15 -16.45
N PHE A 26 -3.24 14.11 -16.29
CA PHE A 26 -3.27 12.97 -17.21
C PHE A 26 -3.75 13.40 -18.60
N GLU A 27 -4.79 14.21 -18.67
CA GLU A 27 -5.31 14.75 -19.93
C GLU A 27 -4.29 15.65 -20.62
N ALA A 28 -3.55 16.46 -19.86
CA ALA A 28 -2.47 17.31 -20.40
C ALA A 28 -1.34 16.49 -21.03
N GLU A 29 -1.08 15.28 -20.56
CA GLU A 29 -0.12 14.33 -21.13
C GLU A 29 -0.72 13.44 -22.25
N GLY A 30 -1.99 13.64 -22.60
CA GLY A 30 -2.66 12.86 -23.65
C GLY A 30 -3.20 11.50 -23.19
N LEU A 31 -3.34 11.28 -21.88
CA LEU A 31 -3.98 10.11 -21.30
C LEU A 31 -5.45 10.38 -20.94
N ALA A 32 -6.34 9.45 -21.32
CA ALA A 32 -7.70 9.37 -20.82
C ALA A 32 -7.72 8.29 -19.72
N VAL A 33 -7.65 8.71 -18.47
CA VAL A 33 -7.71 7.80 -17.32
C VAL A 33 -9.16 7.51 -16.97
N GLU A 34 -9.45 6.22 -16.75
CA GLU A 34 -10.72 5.75 -16.23
C GLU A 34 -10.47 4.96 -14.95
N TRP A 35 -11.18 5.29 -13.87
CA TRP A 35 -11.10 4.58 -12.61
C TRP A 35 -12.18 3.53 -12.51
N VAL A 36 -11.81 2.33 -12.08
CA VAL A 36 -12.77 1.26 -11.79
C VAL A 36 -12.80 1.02 -10.29
N ASP A 37 -14.02 1.11 -9.74
CA ASP A 37 -14.28 0.87 -8.34
C ASP A 37 -14.61 -0.59 -8.09
N ARG A 38 -14.14 -1.11 -6.95
CA ARG A 38 -14.53 -2.42 -6.45
C ARG A 38 -15.98 -2.41 -6.01
N GLU A 39 -16.70 -3.47 -6.35
CA GLU A 39 -18.08 -3.65 -5.88
C GLU A 39 -18.13 -3.63 -4.34
N ALA A 40 -19.16 -2.95 -3.80
CA ALA A 40 -19.43 -2.97 -2.37
C ALA A 40 -19.79 -4.42 -1.96
N GLY A 41 -19.07 -4.98 -1.01
CA GLY A 41 -19.34 -6.33 -0.49
C GLY A 41 -18.27 -7.39 -0.73
N VAL A 42 -17.23 -7.09 -1.51
CA VAL A 42 -16.03 -7.95 -1.53
C VAL A 42 -15.37 -7.85 -0.15
N ASP A 43 -15.15 -8.99 0.46
CA ASP A 43 -14.80 -9.26 1.85
C ASP A 43 -13.64 -8.38 2.40
N ARG A 44 -13.96 -7.15 2.78
CA ARG A 44 -13.04 -6.21 3.42
C ARG A 44 -13.15 -6.24 4.95
N ASN A 45 -14.14 -6.95 5.48
CA ASN A 45 -14.64 -6.72 6.83
C ASN A 45 -14.56 -7.96 7.72
N THR A 46 -14.18 -9.12 7.22
CA THR A 46 -14.07 -10.33 8.01
C THR A 46 -12.73 -10.38 8.72
N TYR A 47 -12.80 -10.26 10.02
CA TYR A 47 -11.76 -10.72 10.92
C TYR A 47 -11.77 -12.24 10.92
N THR A 48 -10.62 -12.88 10.84
CA THR A 48 -10.48 -14.33 10.86
C THR A 48 -9.41 -14.76 11.86
N ASP A 49 -9.55 -15.98 12.41
CA ASP A 49 -8.56 -16.57 13.30
C ASP A 49 -7.34 -17.14 12.55
N ILE A 50 -7.19 -16.84 11.27
CA ILE A 50 -6.04 -17.29 10.47
C ILE A 50 -4.79 -16.60 11.00
N THR A 51 -3.82 -17.41 11.42
CA THR A 51 -2.53 -16.95 11.95
C THR A 51 -1.35 -17.31 11.05
N ASP A 52 -1.52 -18.26 10.12
CA ASP A 52 -0.52 -18.57 9.10
C ASP A 52 -0.91 -17.92 7.76
N PRO A 53 -0.04 -17.08 7.17
CA PRO A 53 -0.30 -16.49 5.85
C PRO A 53 -0.58 -17.52 4.74
N LYS A 54 -0.04 -18.75 4.85
CA LYS A 54 -0.28 -19.82 3.88
C LYS A 54 -1.74 -20.27 3.79
N ASP A 55 -2.51 -20.05 4.86
CA ASP A 55 -3.93 -20.37 4.91
C ASP A 55 -4.82 -19.23 4.38
N ALA A 56 -4.21 -18.12 3.94
CA ALA A 56 -4.93 -16.96 3.43
C ALA A 56 -4.76 -16.81 1.91
N ASP A 57 -5.86 -16.42 1.24
CA ASP A 57 -5.84 -16.12 -0.18
C ASP A 57 -5.17 -14.75 -0.45
N PRO A 58 -4.07 -14.69 -1.24
CA PRO A 58 -3.42 -13.42 -1.58
C PRO A 58 -4.25 -12.56 -2.56
N HIS A 59 -5.22 -13.14 -3.27
CA HIS A 59 -6.03 -12.48 -4.30
C HIS A 59 -7.32 -11.85 -3.77
N SER A 60 -7.53 -11.83 -2.48
CA SER A 60 -8.85 -11.57 -1.88
C SER A 60 -9.34 -10.12 -1.92
N SER A 61 -8.59 -9.12 -2.47
CA SER A 61 -9.06 -7.74 -2.39
C SER A 61 -8.40 -6.74 -3.33
N HIS A 62 -7.23 -6.21 -2.98
CA HIS A 62 -6.53 -5.16 -3.74
C HIS A 62 -5.86 -5.78 -4.97
N GLY A 63 -6.08 -5.19 -6.14
CA GLY A 63 -5.65 -5.76 -7.41
C GLY A 63 -6.66 -6.76 -8.00
N LEU A 64 -7.80 -7.01 -7.34
CA LEU A 64 -8.79 -7.98 -7.80
C LEU A 64 -9.39 -7.61 -9.16
N LEU A 65 -9.69 -6.34 -9.39
CA LEU A 65 -10.24 -5.89 -10.68
C LEU A 65 -9.21 -5.99 -11.81
N PHE A 66 -7.95 -5.74 -11.47
CA PHE A 66 -6.84 -5.97 -12.38
C PHE A 66 -6.73 -7.46 -12.74
N GLU A 67 -6.74 -8.35 -11.77
CA GLU A 67 -6.68 -9.82 -11.97
C GLU A 67 -7.87 -10.34 -12.77
N GLN A 68 -9.03 -9.68 -12.67
CA GLN A 68 -10.22 -9.96 -13.52
C GLN A 68 -10.14 -9.36 -14.94
N GLY A 69 -9.07 -8.67 -15.29
CA GLY A 69 -8.90 -7.99 -16.58
C GLY A 69 -9.75 -6.74 -16.76
N LYS A 70 -10.31 -6.18 -15.67
CA LYS A 70 -11.14 -4.97 -15.67
C LYS A 70 -10.33 -3.68 -15.55
N ALA A 71 -9.08 -3.76 -15.06
CA ALA A 71 -8.13 -2.67 -15.01
C ALA A 71 -6.84 -3.04 -15.74
N ASP A 72 -6.15 -2.05 -16.29
CA ASP A 72 -4.87 -2.23 -16.98
C ASP A 72 -3.69 -2.08 -16.02
N MET A 73 -3.88 -1.30 -14.94
CA MET A 73 -2.85 -1.02 -13.96
C MET A 73 -3.46 -0.78 -12.56
N TYR A 74 -2.70 -1.10 -11.52
CA TYR A 74 -3.02 -0.76 -10.13
C TYR A 74 -1.75 -0.53 -9.33
N ASN A 75 -1.85 0.23 -8.24
CA ASN A 75 -0.73 0.39 -7.33
C ASN A 75 -0.76 -0.66 -6.20
N ALA A 76 0.42 -1.12 -5.80
CA ALA A 76 0.59 -2.13 -4.77
C ALA A 76 1.79 -1.80 -3.86
N CYS A 77 2.02 -2.60 -2.84
CA CYS A 77 3.33 -2.62 -2.20
C CYS A 77 4.30 -3.50 -3.00
N GLU A 78 5.58 -3.20 -2.96
CA GLU A 78 6.59 -4.03 -3.64
C GLU A 78 6.51 -5.50 -3.21
N TRP A 79 6.29 -5.76 -1.93
CA TRP A 79 6.28 -7.12 -1.36
C TRP A 79 5.08 -7.97 -1.77
N GLY A 80 3.87 -7.40 -1.70
CA GLY A 80 2.63 -8.15 -1.92
C GLY A 80 2.51 -8.68 -3.34
N ASN A 81 3.13 -8.01 -4.29
CA ASN A 81 3.12 -8.43 -5.68
C ASN A 81 3.92 -9.71 -5.95
N TYR A 82 4.94 -9.99 -5.12
CA TYR A 82 5.73 -11.22 -5.28
C TYR A 82 4.88 -12.49 -5.20
N CYS A 83 3.93 -12.55 -4.27
CA CYS A 83 3.07 -13.71 -4.14
C CYS A 83 2.02 -13.80 -5.25
N ARG A 84 1.59 -12.66 -5.81
CA ARG A 84 0.53 -12.59 -6.82
C ARG A 84 0.98 -12.89 -8.23
N VAL A 85 2.15 -12.39 -8.60
CA VAL A 85 2.70 -12.58 -9.97
C VAL A 85 2.98 -14.04 -10.29
N GLN A 86 3.10 -14.88 -9.29
CA GLN A 86 3.38 -16.31 -9.45
C GLN A 86 2.15 -17.14 -9.76
N ASP A 87 0.96 -16.64 -9.46
CA ASP A 87 -0.27 -17.33 -9.80
C ASP A 87 -0.69 -17.01 -11.24
N THR A 88 -0.46 -17.95 -12.14
CA THR A 88 -0.81 -17.84 -13.56
C THR A 88 -2.28 -18.10 -13.86
N SER A 89 -3.10 -18.40 -12.85
CA SER A 89 -4.54 -18.64 -13.03
C SER A 89 -5.34 -17.36 -13.26
N VAL A 90 -4.75 -16.21 -12.98
CA VAL A 90 -5.35 -14.87 -13.13
C VAL A 90 -4.56 -14.04 -14.15
N GLN A 91 -5.06 -12.85 -14.51
CA GLN A 91 -4.29 -11.91 -15.32
C GLN A 91 -2.96 -11.62 -14.65
N THR A 92 -1.87 -11.98 -15.29
CA THR A 92 -0.53 -11.71 -14.79
C THR A 92 -0.20 -10.24 -14.92
N GLY A 93 0.29 -9.66 -13.83
CA GLY A 93 0.81 -8.30 -13.82
C GLY A 93 2.27 -8.30 -13.39
N ARG A 94 3.04 -7.40 -13.98
CA ARG A 94 4.43 -7.17 -13.58
C ARG A 94 4.59 -5.76 -13.03
N GLN A 95 5.49 -5.62 -12.09
CA GLN A 95 5.89 -4.30 -11.61
C GLN A 95 6.56 -3.53 -12.76
N ILE A 96 6.25 -2.27 -12.88
CA ILE A 96 6.80 -1.39 -13.93
C ILE A 96 7.54 -0.18 -13.39
N GLY A 97 7.60 -0.03 -12.06
CA GLY A 97 8.33 1.02 -11.39
C GLY A 97 7.78 1.31 -9.98
N ARG A 98 8.49 2.10 -9.23
CA ARG A 98 8.05 2.60 -7.91
C ARG A 98 7.03 3.71 -8.08
N ARG A 99 5.96 3.62 -7.31
CA ARG A 99 4.95 4.69 -7.22
C ARG A 99 5.50 5.91 -6.47
N SER A 100 4.83 7.03 -6.66
CA SER A 100 5.29 8.33 -6.18
C SER A 100 5.11 8.59 -4.69
N ILE A 101 4.31 7.81 -3.98
CA ILE A 101 4.17 7.95 -2.53
C ILE A 101 4.92 6.85 -1.79
N VAL A 102 5.80 7.27 -0.86
CA VAL A 102 6.43 6.37 0.10
C VAL A 102 5.51 6.27 1.30
N THR A 103 4.85 5.12 1.44
CA THR A 103 3.81 4.95 2.44
C THR A 103 4.38 4.90 3.84
N TYR A 104 3.88 5.75 4.73
CA TYR A 104 4.11 5.68 6.16
C TYR A 104 3.07 4.77 6.81
N ALA A 105 3.50 3.82 7.63
CA ALA A 105 2.62 3.03 8.47
C ALA A 105 3.19 2.84 9.86
N ALA A 106 2.31 2.58 10.81
CA ALA A 106 2.67 2.49 12.21
C ALA A 106 1.97 1.31 12.89
N LEU A 107 2.66 0.67 13.83
CA LEU A 107 2.08 -0.24 14.81
C LEU A 107 1.52 0.58 15.96
N ALA A 108 0.21 0.44 16.17
CA ALA A 108 -0.53 1.13 17.22
C ALA A 108 -1.10 0.14 18.24
N VAL A 109 -1.24 0.61 19.47
CA VAL A 109 -1.95 -0.07 20.57
C VAL A 109 -2.96 0.88 21.20
N ARG A 110 -4.03 0.33 21.80
CA ARG A 110 -5.06 1.13 22.46
C ARG A 110 -4.51 1.90 23.68
N PRO A 111 -5.24 2.92 24.19
CA PRO A 111 -4.75 3.80 25.25
C PRO A 111 -4.40 3.08 26.55
N ASP A 112 -5.15 2.07 26.92
CA ASP A 112 -5.02 1.28 28.16
C ASP A 112 -4.12 0.03 28.02
N SER A 113 -3.53 -0.19 26.83
CA SER A 113 -2.61 -1.31 26.63
C SER A 113 -1.38 -1.18 27.52
N PRO A 114 -0.86 -2.28 28.11
CA PRO A 114 0.41 -2.27 28.85
C PRO A 114 1.63 -2.24 27.96
N VAL A 115 1.49 -2.17 26.64
CA VAL A 115 2.57 -2.19 25.68
C VAL A 115 3.07 -0.76 25.39
N TYR A 116 4.34 -0.51 25.64
CA TYR A 116 5.03 0.77 25.43
C TYR A 116 6.16 0.68 24.40
N THR A 117 6.67 -0.54 24.18
CA THR A 117 7.80 -0.78 23.26
C THR A 117 7.50 -1.99 22.37
N PRO A 118 8.10 -2.11 21.19
CA PRO A 118 7.90 -3.26 20.30
C PRO A 118 8.22 -4.61 20.94
N GLN A 119 9.21 -4.66 21.85
CA GLN A 119 9.61 -5.88 22.56
C GLN A 119 8.48 -6.46 23.42
N GLN A 120 7.60 -5.61 23.93
CA GLN A 120 6.45 -6.04 24.73
C GLN A 120 5.34 -6.67 23.90
N LEU A 121 5.45 -6.68 22.56
CA LEU A 121 4.57 -7.42 21.65
C LEU A 121 4.97 -8.89 21.51
N ALA A 122 6.03 -9.34 22.17
CA ALA A 122 6.43 -10.75 22.18
C ALA A 122 5.25 -11.66 22.57
N ASN A 123 4.92 -12.62 21.69
CA ASN A 123 3.82 -13.57 21.83
C ASN A 123 2.40 -12.95 21.97
N ARG A 124 2.23 -11.67 21.62
CA ARG A 124 0.93 -11.00 21.53
C ARG A 124 0.45 -10.95 20.09
N LEU A 125 -0.86 -11.12 19.88
CA LEU A 125 -1.46 -11.07 18.55
C LEU A 125 -1.44 -9.65 17.98
N VAL A 126 -0.80 -9.50 16.82
CA VAL A 126 -0.79 -8.28 16.03
C VAL A 126 -1.65 -8.51 14.78
N GLY A 127 -2.74 -7.77 14.67
CA GLY A 127 -3.65 -7.87 13.52
C GLY A 127 -3.10 -7.12 12.30
N VAL A 128 -2.92 -7.84 11.20
CA VAL A 128 -2.42 -7.28 9.93
C VAL A 128 -3.21 -7.80 8.74
N PRO A 129 -3.33 -7.04 7.65
CA PRO A 129 -3.95 -7.54 6.43
C PRO A 129 -2.90 -8.38 5.69
N PHE A 130 -3.01 -9.70 5.73
CA PHE A 130 -2.04 -10.58 5.07
C PHE A 130 -1.87 -10.24 3.59
N PHE A 131 -0.63 -10.36 3.10
CA PHE A 131 -0.18 -10.03 1.74
C PHE A 131 -0.26 -8.56 1.33
N PHE A 132 -0.48 -7.65 2.28
CA PHE A 132 -0.41 -6.20 2.03
C PHE A 132 0.84 -5.56 2.63
N GLY A 133 1.20 -4.37 2.15
CA GLY A 133 2.42 -3.67 2.58
C GLY A 133 2.56 -3.53 4.09
N THR A 134 1.45 -3.30 4.79
CA THR A 134 1.44 -3.18 6.24
C THR A 134 1.62 -4.52 6.97
N HIS A 135 1.36 -5.67 6.34
CA HIS A 135 1.75 -6.99 6.84
C HIS A 135 3.27 -7.13 6.83
N TYR A 136 3.87 -6.96 5.67
CA TYR A 136 5.33 -7.12 5.50
C TYR A 136 6.08 -6.11 6.36
N LEU A 137 5.59 -4.87 6.42
CA LEU A 137 6.18 -3.84 7.26
C LEU A 137 6.11 -4.20 8.76
N ALA A 138 5.02 -4.81 9.23
CA ALA A 138 4.92 -5.28 10.60
C ALA A 138 6.00 -6.32 10.91
N LEU A 139 6.22 -7.28 10.01
CA LEU A 139 7.29 -8.26 10.14
C LEU A 139 8.68 -7.60 10.20
N HIS A 140 8.97 -6.69 9.29
CA HIS A 140 10.24 -5.94 9.30
C HIS A 140 10.45 -5.14 10.57
N MET A 141 9.41 -4.43 11.04
CA MET A 141 9.51 -3.65 12.28
C MET A 141 9.73 -4.55 13.50
N LEU A 142 8.99 -5.65 13.61
CA LEU A 142 9.07 -6.54 14.77
C LEU A 142 10.33 -7.39 14.76
N GLU A 143 10.81 -7.86 13.60
CA GLU A 143 12.03 -8.64 13.45
C GLU A 143 13.29 -7.89 13.93
N GLY A 144 13.26 -6.57 13.89
CA GLY A 144 14.30 -5.71 14.46
C GLY A 144 14.36 -5.71 16.01
N PHE A 145 13.31 -6.21 16.68
CA PHE A 145 13.17 -6.16 18.14
C PHE A 145 12.90 -7.52 18.79
N LEU A 146 12.40 -8.49 18.03
CA LEU A 146 11.95 -9.79 18.52
C LEU A 146 12.52 -10.94 17.69
N PRO A 147 12.80 -12.09 18.33
CA PRO A 147 12.99 -13.35 17.62
C PRO A 147 11.72 -13.70 16.81
N ARG A 148 11.88 -14.32 15.65
CA ARG A 148 10.76 -14.64 14.73
C ARG A 148 9.68 -15.51 15.35
N ASP A 149 10.08 -16.48 16.19
CA ASP A 149 9.17 -17.38 16.90
C ASP A 149 8.28 -16.68 17.93
N GLN A 150 8.64 -15.46 18.35
CA GLN A 150 7.85 -14.64 19.25
C GLN A 150 6.96 -13.61 18.52
N ILE A 151 7.08 -13.47 17.20
CA ILE A 151 6.22 -12.61 16.38
C ILE A 151 4.94 -13.39 16.08
N LYS A 152 3.80 -12.92 16.60
CA LYS A 152 2.49 -13.55 16.42
C LYS A 152 1.57 -12.62 15.65
N LEU A 153 1.30 -12.95 14.41
CA LEU A 153 0.35 -12.22 13.58
C LEU A 153 -0.98 -12.96 13.48
N CYS A 154 -2.04 -12.22 13.21
CA CYS A 154 -3.31 -12.76 12.75
C CYS A 154 -3.84 -11.95 11.59
N LYS A 155 -4.58 -12.61 10.71
CA LYS A 155 -5.25 -11.94 9.60
C LYS A 155 -6.34 -11.02 10.13
N ALA A 156 -6.21 -9.74 9.85
CA ALA A 156 -7.20 -8.73 10.17
C ALA A 156 -7.74 -8.10 8.88
N PRO A 157 -8.89 -7.40 8.92
CA PRO A 157 -9.48 -6.77 7.75
C PRO A 157 -8.50 -5.83 7.02
N MET A 158 -8.60 -5.75 5.70
CA MET A 158 -7.73 -4.89 4.90
C MET A 158 -7.91 -3.40 5.23
N GLY A 159 -9.14 -2.95 5.48
CA GLY A 159 -9.43 -1.55 5.80
C GLY A 159 -8.90 -1.14 7.18
N SER A 160 -8.14 -0.03 7.27
CA SER A 160 -7.60 0.49 8.54
C SER A 160 -8.68 0.78 9.57
N LYS A 161 -9.89 1.21 9.14
CA LYS A 161 -11.06 1.40 10.02
C LYS A 161 -11.37 0.16 10.86
N PHE A 162 -11.48 -0.98 10.20
CA PHE A 162 -11.89 -2.22 10.88
C PHE A 162 -10.81 -2.75 11.83
N ARG A 163 -9.54 -2.65 11.41
CA ARG A 163 -8.41 -2.99 12.28
C ARG A 163 -8.29 -2.06 13.48
N PHE A 164 -8.49 -0.76 13.25
CA PHE A 164 -8.54 0.22 14.33
C PHE A 164 -9.63 -0.13 15.35
N ASN A 165 -10.83 -0.45 14.90
CA ASN A 165 -11.93 -0.84 15.78
C ASN A 165 -11.62 -2.13 16.55
N ALA A 166 -11.11 -3.18 15.88
CA ALA A 166 -10.73 -4.43 16.53
C ALA A 166 -9.64 -4.23 17.61
N MET A 167 -8.71 -3.31 17.38
CA MET A 167 -7.73 -2.91 18.39
C MET A 167 -8.40 -2.16 19.56
N MET A 168 -9.28 -1.22 19.28
CA MET A 168 -9.97 -0.42 20.32
C MET A 168 -10.89 -1.29 21.19
N THR A 169 -11.52 -2.33 20.63
CA THR A 169 -12.34 -3.30 21.39
C THR A 169 -11.53 -4.36 22.13
N GLY A 170 -10.22 -4.46 21.84
CA GLY A 170 -9.33 -5.43 22.48
C GLY A 170 -9.39 -6.83 21.85
N GLU A 171 -10.00 -6.98 20.67
CA GLU A 171 -9.98 -8.23 19.88
C GLU A 171 -8.56 -8.58 19.42
N ILE A 172 -7.75 -7.56 19.14
CA ILE A 172 -6.33 -7.67 18.86
C ILE A 172 -5.56 -6.69 19.75
N GLU A 173 -4.33 -7.06 20.14
CA GLU A 173 -3.49 -6.21 21.01
C GLU A 173 -2.94 -4.98 20.29
N ALA A 174 -2.51 -5.19 19.05
CA ALA A 174 -1.91 -4.15 18.21
C ALA A 174 -2.31 -4.33 16.75
N THR A 175 -2.21 -3.27 15.98
CA THR A 175 -2.42 -3.34 14.51
C THR A 175 -1.58 -2.33 13.77
N THR A 176 -1.39 -2.58 12.49
CA THR A 176 -0.81 -1.61 11.56
C THR A 176 -1.87 -0.66 11.02
N LEU A 177 -1.58 0.62 11.05
CA LEU A 177 -2.41 1.70 10.53
C LEU A 177 -1.64 2.54 9.51
N THR A 178 -2.39 3.20 8.62
CA THR A 178 -1.92 4.24 7.69
C THR A 178 -2.71 5.52 7.94
N GLU A 179 -2.28 6.66 7.38
CA GLU A 179 -3.08 7.89 7.46
C GLU A 179 -4.42 7.75 6.71
N PRO A 180 -5.50 8.33 7.22
CA PRO A 180 -5.61 9.22 8.38
C PRO A 180 -5.86 8.50 9.72
N TYR A 181 -5.87 7.17 9.75
CA TYR A 181 -6.15 6.39 10.97
C TYR A 181 -5.05 6.47 12.02
N ILE A 182 -3.79 6.75 11.63
CA ILE A 182 -2.71 7.03 12.61
C ILE A 182 -3.05 8.31 13.38
N THR A 183 -3.43 9.37 12.67
CA THR A 183 -3.85 10.63 13.27
C THR A 183 -5.07 10.45 14.18
N LEU A 184 -6.09 9.72 13.73
CA LEU A 184 -7.27 9.41 14.56
C LEU A 184 -6.88 8.64 15.82
N ALA A 185 -6.02 7.62 15.68
CA ALA A 185 -5.54 6.81 16.81
C ALA A 185 -4.82 7.68 17.86
N GLU A 186 -3.90 8.56 17.44
CA GLU A 186 -3.23 9.48 18.35
C GLU A 186 -4.21 10.42 19.05
N LYS A 187 -5.21 10.97 18.34
CA LYS A 187 -6.27 11.80 18.94
C LYS A 187 -7.13 11.04 19.97
N LYS A 188 -7.30 9.75 19.77
CA LYS A 188 -7.99 8.85 20.73
C LYS A 188 -7.10 8.37 21.86
N GLY A 189 -5.85 8.85 21.95
CA GLY A 189 -4.89 8.49 23.00
C GLY A 189 -4.16 7.16 22.79
N CYS A 190 -4.29 6.53 21.61
CA CYS A 190 -3.52 5.34 21.26
C CYS A 190 -2.03 5.67 21.19
N ARG A 191 -1.20 4.66 21.48
CA ARG A 191 0.25 4.80 21.36
C ARG A 191 0.74 4.17 20.06
N ILE A 192 1.63 4.89 19.38
CA ILE A 192 2.43 4.35 18.29
C ILE A 192 3.68 3.74 18.92
N VAL A 193 3.86 2.42 18.78
CA VAL A 193 5.00 1.69 19.37
C VAL A 193 6.14 1.48 18.38
N CYS A 194 5.86 1.49 17.08
CA CYS A 194 6.86 1.45 16.03
C CYS A 194 6.27 2.00 14.74
N SER A 195 7.11 2.55 13.88
CA SER A 195 6.67 3.06 12.57
C SER A 195 7.82 3.05 11.56
N ALA A 196 7.48 2.93 10.29
CA ALA A 196 8.44 3.01 9.20
C ALA A 196 7.77 3.43 7.88
N PHE A 197 8.62 3.74 6.90
CA PHE A 197 8.22 3.96 5.52
C PHE A 197 8.46 2.70 4.68
N TYR A 198 7.68 2.53 3.62
CA TYR A 198 7.93 1.50 2.61
C TYR A 198 7.55 1.99 1.22
N HIS A 199 8.27 1.49 0.22
CA HIS A 199 7.95 1.74 -1.17
C HIS A 199 6.78 0.89 -1.65
N GLY A 200 5.98 1.49 -2.51
CA GLY A 200 5.04 0.76 -3.34
C GLY A 200 5.47 0.80 -4.79
N THR A 201 4.75 0.07 -5.60
CA THR A 201 5.02 -0.13 -7.01
C THR A 201 3.74 0.04 -7.83
N GLU A 202 3.90 0.41 -9.08
CA GLU A 202 2.87 0.27 -10.10
C GLU A 202 2.97 -1.13 -10.71
N VAL A 203 1.82 -1.79 -10.83
CA VAL A 203 1.67 -3.10 -11.45
C VAL A 203 0.80 -2.97 -12.68
N ALA A 204 1.27 -3.44 -13.81
CA ALA A 204 0.57 -3.33 -15.08
C ALA A 204 0.49 -4.65 -15.84
N SER A 205 -0.55 -4.77 -16.66
CA SER A 205 -0.67 -5.81 -17.68
C SER A 205 0.21 -5.48 -18.89
N ASP A 206 0.40 -6.45 -19.76
CA ASP A 206 1.17 -6.29 -21.02
C ASP A 206 0.52 -5.30 -22.02
N LYS A 207 -0.66 -4.76 -21.70
CA LYS A 207 -1.31 -3.69 -22.49
C LYS A 207 -0.67 -2.31 -22.25
N VAL A 208 0.02 -2.14 -21.12
CA VAL A 208 0.68 -0.87 -20.77
C VAL A 208 2.11 -0.90 -21.31
N ASP A 209 2.35 -0.14 -22.36
CA ASP A 209 3.67 0.04 -22.96
C ASP A 209 4.47 1.17 -22.28
N ALA A 210 5.77 1.25 -22.60
CA ALA A 210 6.67 2.25 -22.03
C ALA A 210 6.23 3.67 -22.32
N GLU A 211 5.61 3.95 -23.49
CA GLU A 211 5.11 5.27 -23.84
C GLU A 211 3.93 5.66 -22.94
N THR A 212 2.96 4.75 -22.74
CA THR A 212 1.79 4.98 -21.87
C THR A 212 2.23 5.20 -20.43
N TYR A 213 3.16 4.37 -19.92
CA TYR A 213 3.71 4.55 -18.57
C TYR A 213 4.55 5.83 -18.46
N GLY A 214 5.27 6.24 -19.51
CA GLY A 214 5.97 7.52 -19.55
C GLY A 214 5.04 8.73 -19.44
N MET A 215 3.90 8.71 -20.15
CA MET A 215 2.86 9.74 -20.03
C MET A 215 2.29 9.80 -18.60
N PHE A 216 1.97 8.63 -18.02
CA PHE A 216 1.51 8.51 -16.63
C PHE A 216 2.54 9.10 -15.64
N ASN A 217 3.82 8.72 -15.77
CA ASN A 217 4.89 9.22 -14.90
C ASN A 217 5.06 10.74 -14.99
N ARG A 218 5.00 11.35 -16.18
CA ARG A 218 5.12 12.82 -16.31
C ARG A 218 3.97 13.54 -15.60
N ALA A 219 2.73 13.05 -15.74
CA ALA A 219 1.58 13.61 -15.02
C ALA A 219 1.77 13.50 -13.50
N VAL A 220 2.21 12.34 -13.04
CA VAL A 220 2.44 12.07 -11.62
C VAL A 220 3.63 12.89 -11.08
N CYS A 221 4.72 13.07 -11.84
CA CYS A 221 5.84 13.97 -11.48
C CYS A 221 5.38 15.41 -11.28
N GLU A 222 4.48 15.91 -12.12
CA GLU A 222 3.90 17.25 -11.92
C GLU A 222 3.05 17.30 -10.65
N ALA A 223 2.24 16.27 -10.35
CA ALA A 223 1.51 16.18 -9.08
C ALA A 223 2.46 16.17 -7.88
N VAL A 224 3.56 15.42 -7.94
CA VAL A 224 4.62 15.40 -6.90
C VAL A 224 5.17 16.81 -6.65
N ARG A 225 5.48 17.55 -7.71
CA ARG A 225 5.99 18.94 -7.60
C ARG A 225 4.97 19.84 -6.89
N ARG A 226 3.69 19.77 -7.29
CA ARG A 226 2.61 20.57 -6.69
C ARG A 226 2.39 20.22 -5.23
N ILE A 227 2.36 18.93 -4.88
CA ILE A 227 2.20 18.47 -3.50
C ILE A 227 3.38 18.93 -2.64
N ASN A 228 4.62 18.79 -3.11
CA ASN A 228 5.79 19.23 -2.36
C ASN A 228 5.88 20.75 -2.20
N ALA A 229 5.33 21.53 -3.13
CA ALA A 229 5.26 22.99 -3.01
C ALA A 229 4.28 23.46 -1.93
N ASP A 230 3.17 22.75 -1.72
CA ASP A 230 2.17 23.06 -0.70
C ASP A 230 1.46 21.78 -0.23
N LYS A 231 2.10 21.02 0.66
CA LYS A 231 1.53 19.79 1.18
C LYS A 231 0.18 20.00 1.88
N ASN A 232 0.03 21.13 2.57
CA ASN A 232 -1.18 21.38 3.38
C ASN A 232 -2.45 21.39 2.52
N LYS A 233 -2.36 21.95 1.31
CA LYS A 233 -3.47 21.96 0.33
C LYS A 233 -4.03 20.56 0.04
N TYR A 234 -3.18 19.53 0.09
CA TYR A 234 -3.54 18.17 -0.31
C TYR A 234 -3.85 17.23 0.85
N MET A 235 -3.63 17.65 2.11
CA MET A 235 -3.97 16.83 3.28
C MET A 235 -5.47 16.58 3.41
N GLN A 236 -6.30 17.50 2.93
CA GLN A 236 -7.75 17.35 2.93
C GLN A 236 -8.20 16.13 2.08
N VAL A 237 -7.42 15.70 1.10
CA VAL A 237 -7.73 14.52 0.26
C VAL A 237 -7.87 13.25 1.11
N PHE A 238 -7.04 13.09 2.16
CA PHE A 238 -7.13 11.95 3.07
C PHE A 238 -8.45 11.94 3.84
N ILE A 239 -8.89 13.10 4.29
CA ILE A 239 -10.12 13.26 5.05
C ILE A 239 -11.33 13.04 4.14
N ASP A 240 -11.38 13.73 3.01
CA ASP A 240 -12.49 13.66 2.05
C ASP A 240 -12.71 12.24 1.51
N TYR A 241 -11.62 11.48 1.31
CA TYR A 241 -11.71 10.11 0.84
C TYR A 241 -12.33 9.19 1.89
N HIS A 242 -11.81 9.23 3.12
CA HIS A 242 -12.18 8.28 4.17
C HIS A 242 -13.45 8.64 4.92
N SER A 243 -13.80 9.95 5.04
CA SER A 243 -15.02 10.40 5.70
C SER A 243 -16.31 9.94 5.02
N LYS A 244 -16.25 9.59 3.74
CA LYS A 244 -17.37 8.99 2.99
C LYS A 244 -17.88 7.69 3.62
N THR A 245 -17.00 6.94 4.27
CA THR A 245 -17.32 5.64 4.89
C THR A 245 -17.09 5.62 6.38
N ASP A 246 -16.41 6.63 6.93
CA ASP A 246 -16.11 6.77 8.35
C ASP A 246 -16.29 8.21 8.84
N PRO A 247 -17.45 8.52 9.47
CA PRO A 247 -17.71 9.86 9.98
C PRO A 247 -16.69 10.35 11.01
N GLU A 248 -16.00 9.47 11.76
CA GLU A 248 -14.97 9.88 12.72
C GLU A 248 -13.79 10.56 12.03
N ILE A 249 -13.43 10.12 10.84
CA ILE A 249 -12.38 10.77 10.03
C ILE A 249 -12.81 12.19 9.62
N GLY A 250 -14.11 12.44 9.41
CA GLY A 250 -14.66 13.76 9.11
C GLY A 250 -14.52 14.78 10.26
N THR A 251 -14.13 14.33 11.46
CA THR A 251 -13.82 15.23 12.59
C THR A 251 -12.37 15.76 12.57
N LEU A 252 -11.53 15.21 11.71
CA LEU A 252 -10.15 15.65 11.50
C LEU A 252 -10.12 16.87 10.57
N THR A 253 -9.06 17.64 10.69
CA THR A 253 -8.71 18.74 9.78
C THR A 253 -7.38 18.44 9.07
N ALA A 254 -7.12 19.13 7.97
CA ALA A 254 -5.85 19.01 7.25
C ALA A 254 -4.63 19.24 8.16
N ASP A 255 -4.74 20.17 9.12
CA ASP A 255 -3.67 20.49 10.08
C ASP A 255 -3.39 19.38 11.11
N ASP A 256 -4.32 18.46 11.30
CA ASP A 256 -4.11 17.31 12.19
C ASP A 256 -3.16 16.29 11.59
N ILE A 257 -3.13 16.18 10.27
CA ILE A 257 -2.27 15.20 9.56
C ILE A 257 -0.83 15.72 9.54
N ARG A 258 0.08 14.94 10.12
CA ARG A 258 1.50 15.33 10.15
C ARG A 258 2.13 15.23 8.75
N GLN A 259 2.49 16.37 8.18
CA GLN A 259 3.11 16.44 6.86
C GLN A 259 4.40 15.61 6.72
N SER A 260 5.14 15.40 7.83
CA SER A 260 6.34 14.56 7.84
C SER A 260 6.07 13.07 7.56
N ARG A 261 4.81 12.64 7.64
CA ARG A 261 4.37 11.28 7.30
C ARG A 261 3.94 11.15 5.85
N ILE A 262 3.81 12.26 5.14
CA ILE A 262 3.41 12.30 3.74
C ILE A 262 4.67 12.61 2.91
N VAL A 263 5.26 11.56 2.39
CA VAL A 263 6.46 11.65 1.56
C VAL A 263 6.10 11.28 0.14
N VAL A 264 6.19 12.24 -0.75
CA VAL A 264 6.00 12.03 -2.19
C VAL A 264 7.32 12.30 -2.91
N VAL A 265 7.66 11.40 -3.82
CA VAL A 265 8.89 11.38 -4.60
C VAL A 265 8.54 11.11 -6.06
N GLU A 266 9.41 11.46 -6.98
CA GLU A 266 9.20 11.10 -8.38
C GLU A 266 9.24 9.57 -8.56
N PRO A 267 8.41 9.02 -9.48
CA PRO A 267 8.48 7.60 -9.83
C PRO A 267 9.90 7.22 -10.22
N SER A 268 10.31 6.03 -9.84
CA SER A 268 11.67 5.55 -10.11
C SER A 268 11.69 4.06 -10.47
N PRO A 269 12.72 3.58 -11.16
CA PRO A 269 12.94 2.16 -11.33
C PRO A 269 13.11 1.44 -9.99
N ILE A 270 12.75 0.15 -9.94
CA ILE A 270 13.05 -0.72 -8.82
C ILE A 270 14.47 -1.25 -9.01
N PRO A 271 15.42 -0.99 -8.07
CA PRO A 271 16.79 -1.48 -8.23
C PRO A 271 16.88 -2.99 -8.11
N ASP A 272 17.60 -3.66 -9.00
CA ASP A 272 17.75 -5.13 -9.02
C ASP A 272 18.22 -5.70 -7.68
N ALA A 273 19.22 -5.07 -7.05
CA ALA A 273 19.74 -5.50 -5.75
C ALA A 273 18.70 -5.44 -4.62
N GLU A 274 17.72 -4.53 -4.70
CA GLU A 274 16.62 -4.46 -3.75
C GLU A 274 15.56 -5.52 -4.05
N LEU A 275 15.30 -5.77 -5.33
CA LEU A 275 14.40 -6.82 -5.78
C LEU A 275 14.86 -8.20 -5.25
N GLU A 276 16.14 -8.54 -5.48
CA GLU A 276 16.73 -9.79 -5.00
C GLU A 276 16.70 -9.91 -3.46
N ARG A 277 17.09 -8.85 -2.76
CA ARG A 277 17.07 -8.83 -1.29
C ARG A 277 15.67 -9.02 -0.73
N THR A 278 14.67 -8.37 -1.34
CA THR A 278 13.27 -8.48 -0.95
C THR A 278 12.73 -9.89 -1.19
N ALA A 279 13.01 -10.48 -2.35
CA ALA A 279 12.64 -11.87 -2.66
C ALA A 279 13.25 -12.85 -1.65
N ALA A 280 14.54 -12.73 -1.36
CA ALA A 280 15.23 -13.57 -0.38
C ALA A 280 14.62 -13.45 1.02
N TRP A 281 14.26 -12.23 1.44
CA TRP A 281 13.63 -12.00 2.73
C TRP A 281 12.22 -12.62 2.80
N ILE A 282 11.37 -12.45 1.79
CA ILE A 282 10.03 -13.05 1.72
C ILE A 282 10.12 -14.59 1.75
N LYS A 283 11.05 -15.17 1.00
CA LYS A 283 11.37 -16.61 1.02
C LYS A 283 11.75 -17.09 2.43
N SER A 284 12.55 -16.30 3.14
CA SER A 284 12.98 -16.64 4.49
C SER A 284 11.84 -16.72 5.52
N TRP A 285 10.69 -16.13 5.21
CA TRP A 285 9.44 -16.24 5.97
C TRP A 285 8.52 -17.34 5.45
N GLY A 286 8.95 -18.10 4.42
CA GLY A 286 8.14 -19.17 3.81
C GLY A 286 6.91 -18.69 3.04
N MET A 287 6.88 -17.42 2.65
CA MET A 287 5.77 -16.81 1.91
C MET A 287 5.99 -16.80 0.38
N LEU A 288 7.12 -17.34 -0.07
CA LEU A 288 7.49 -17.42 -1.48
C LEU A 288 8.20 -18.75 -1.71
N ALA A 289 7.96 -19.43 -2.84
CA ALA A 289 8.63 -20.68 -3.16
C ALA A 289 10.10 -20.45 -3.58
N ASP A 290 10.98 -21.42 -3.34
CA ASP A 290 12.41 -21.30 -3.64
C ASP A 290 12.72 -21.24 -5.15
N THR A 291 11.80 -21.74 -5.97
CA THR A 291 11.93 -21.77 -7.43
C THR A 291 11.58 -20.45 -8.10
N ASP A 292 11.09 -19.48 -7.35
CA ASP A 292 10.58 -18.24 -7.90
C ASP A 292 11.71 -17.29 -8.30
N ASP A 293 11.64 -16.83 -9.54
CA ASP A 293 12.61 -15.92 -10.14
C ASP A 293 12.15 -14.48 -9.96
N ALA A 294 12.90 -13.72 -9.16
CA ALA A 294 12.60 -12.32 -8.89
C ALA A 294 12.62 -11.46 -10.17
N ALA A 295 13.43 -11.81 -11.17
CA ALA A 295 13.49 -11.08 -12.43
C ALA A 295 12.18 -11.09 -13.22
N LYS A 296 11.33 -12.11 -13.02
CA LYS A 296 10.01 -12.18 -13.66
C LYS A 296 8.98 -11.23 -13.07
N LEU A 297 9.26 -10.65 -11.91
CA LEU A 297 8.33 -9.76 -11.21
C LEU A 297 8.26 -8.36 -11.82
N VAL A 298 9.28 -7.97 -12.59
CA VAL A 298 9.40 -6.62 -13.18
C VAL A 298 9.39 -6.71 -14.71
N ASN A 299 8.65 -5.81 -15.33
CA ASN A 299 8.73 -5.58 -16.77
C ASN A 299 9.85 -4.54 -17.04
N MET A 300 11.07 -5.04 -17.23
CA MET A 300 12.26 -4.19 -17.40
C MET A 300 12.18 -3.30 -18.64
N ASP A 301 11.53 -3.75 -19.72
CA ASP A 301 11.39 -2.97 -20.95
C ASP A 301 10.51 -1.74 -20.73
N VAL A 302 9.39 -1.90 -20.03
CA VAL A 302 8.49 -0.80 -19.69
C VAL A 302 9.15 0.12 -18.67
N GLN A 303 9.75 -0.43 -17.62
CA GLN A 303 10.42 0.36 -16.58
C GLN A 303 11.53 1.24 -17.17
N THR A 304 12.45 0.65 -17.94
CA THR A 304 13.59 1.37 -18.50
C THR A 304 13.15 2.37 -19.56
N GLY A 305 12.25 1.97 -20.47
CA GLY A 305 11.79 2.83 -21.56
C GLY A 305 11.01 4.06 -21.09
N ALA A 306 10.21 3.92 -20.03
CA ALA A 306 9.43 5.03 -19.48
C ALA A 306 10.31 6.07 -18.74
N HIS A 307 11.37 5.62 -18.06
CA HIS A 307 12.27 6.53 -17.33
C HIS A 307 13.31 7.19 -18.24
N ALA A 308 13.78 6.50 -19.31
CA ALA A 308 14.66 7.12 -20.31
C ALA A 308 14.00 8.26 -21.10
N ALA A 309 12.67 8.25 -21.22
CA ALA A 309 11.90 9.31 -21.89
C ALA A 309 11.64 10.54 -21.00
N ALA A 310 12.01 10.49 -19.72
CA ALA A 310 11.81 11.57 -18.74
C ALA A 310 13.09 12.41 -18.49
N GLU A 311 14.24 11.94 -18.97
CA GLU A 311 15.51 12.68 -19.01
C GLU A 311 15.61 13.56 -20.28
#